data_a299af646e64181cf10dc99fd62ee117
#
_entry.id   a299af646e64181cf10dc99fd62ee117
#
_cell.length_a   1.000
_cell.length_b   1.000
_cell.length_c   1.000
_cell.angle_alpha   90.00
_cell.angle_beta   90.00
_cell.angle_gamma   90.00
#
_symmetry.space_group_name_H-M   'P 1'
#
loop_
_entity.id
_entity.type
_entity.pdbx_description
1 polymer ?
#
loop_
_entity_poly.entity_id
_entity_poly.type
_entity_poly.pdbx_seq_one_letter_code
_entity_poly.pdbx_strand_id
1 'polypeptide(L)'
;TEDIGKDVWEKLIMVAAIGSIMCYSNMPAKEVVKNKNYLNILKEMIIEMENASISINVNIKKNYSKNTLDYILGRADELHSSLKEDFDNKRPLEVDEILGEALRTGLKNNVNMPNCKKVYDELIKYA
;
A
#
# COMPACT_ATOMS: atom_id res chain seq x y z
N THR A 1 20.20 3.82 -13.40
CA THR A 1 19.41 4.41 -14.47
C THR A 1 18.22 5.18 -13.93
N GLU A 2 17.59 5.92 -14.79
CA GLU A 2 16.44 6.77 -14.43
C GLU A 2 15.24 5.98 -13.93
N ASP A 3 15.15 4.70 -14.30
CA ASP A 3 13.99 3.88 -13.98
C ASP A 3 14.09 3.16 -12.64
N ILE A 4 15.23 3.25 -11.96
CA ILE A 4 15.41 2.59 -10.66
C ILE A 4 14.39 3.13 -9.64
N GLY A 5 14.24 4.44 -9.58
CA GLY A 5 13.28 5.06 -8.66
C GLY A 5 11.85 4.63 -8.96
N LYS A 6 11.49 4.58 -10.25
CA LYS A 6 10.18 4.14 -10.70
C LYS A 6 9.89 2.70 -10.25
N ASP A 7 10.82 1.78 -10.51
CA ASP A 7 10.63 0.37 -10.17
C ASP A 7 10.51 0.18 -8.66
N VAL A 8 11.33 0.87 -7.89
CA VAL A 8 11.29 0.81 -6.43
C VAL A 8 9.94 1.30 -5.91
N TRP A 9 9.47 2.45 -6.42
CA TRP A 9 8.20 3.02 -5.96
C TRP A 9 6.99 2.17 -6.38
N GLU A 10 6.99 1.64 -7.60
CA GLU A 10 5.89 0.80 -8.06
C GLU A 10 5.76 -0.45 -7.20
N LYS A 11 6.89 -1.07 -6.86
CA LYS A 11 6.90 -2.23 -5.98
C LYS A 11 6.49 -1.86 -4.55
N LEU A 12 7.02 -0.75 -4.04
CA LEU A 12 6.69 -0.28 -2.69
C LEU A 12 5.20 -0.03 -2.53
N ILE A 13 4.59 0.66 -3.49
CA ILE A 13 3.16 0.98 -3.45
C ILE A 13 2.32 -0.30 -3.38
N MET A 14 2.61 -1.26 -4.24
CA MET A 14 1.84 -2.50 -4.27
C MET A 14 1.98 -3.28 -2.97
N VAL A 15 3.22 -3.47 -2.51
CA VAL A 15 3.50 -4.23 -1.29
C VAL A 15 2.90 -3.54 -0.07
N ALA A 16 3.06 -2.21 0.02
CA ALA A 16 2.54 -1.45 1.16
C ALA A 16 1.01 -1.48 1.18
N ALA A 17 0.37 -1.29 0.03
CA ALA A 17 -1.08 -1.21 -0.03
C ALA A 17 -1.73 -2.55 0.33
N ILE A 18 -1.37 -3.62 -0.36
CA ILE A 18 -2.02 -4.91 -0.13
C ILE A 18 -1.67 -5.50 1.24
N GLY A 19 -0.40 -5.43 1.62
CA GLY A 19 0.04 -5.95 2.92
C GLY A 19 -0.62 -5.21 4.07
N SER A 20 -0.64 -3.89 4.00
CA SER A 20 -1.20 -3.08 5.07
C SER A 20 -2.72 -3.26 5.21
N ILE A 21 -3.45 -3.33 4.10
CA ILE A 21 -4.90 -3.51 4.18
C ILE A 21 -5.27 -4.90 4.69
N MET A 22 -4.48 -5.91 4.36
CA MET A 22 -4.69 -7.26 4.88
C MET A 22 -4.52 -7.29 6.41
N CYS A 23 -3.51 -6.59 6.93
CA CYS A 23 -3.32 -6.46 8.37
C CYS A 23 -4.44 -5.65 9.02
N TYR A 24 -4.75 -4.51 8.44
CA TYR A 24 -5.76 -3.59 8.96
C TYR A 24 -7.14 -4.25 9.06
N SER A 25 -7.51 -5.02 8.04
CA SER A 25 -8.78 -5.75 8.00
C SER A 25 -8.72 -7.09 8.71
N ASN A 26 -7.53 -7.61 8.93
CA ASN A 26 -7.27 -8.97 9.40
C ASN A 26 -7.93 -10.01 8.49
N MET A 27 -7.78 -9.81 7.18
CA MET A 27 -8.37 -10.67 6.15
C MET A 27 -7.35 -11.03 5.10
N PRO A 28 -7.47 -12.21 4.45
CA PRO A 28 -6.69 -12.50 3.25
C PRO A 28 -7.16 -11.62 2.09
N ALA A 29 -6.32 -11.48 1.08
CA ALA A 29 -6.62 -10.61 -0.06
C ALA A 29 -7.95 -10.93 -0.73
N LYS A 30 -8.27 -12.22 -0.87
CA LYS A 30 -9.53 -12.65 -1.51
C LYS A 30 -10.78 -12.13 -0.79
N GLU A 31 -10.69 -11.94 0.54
CA GLU A 31 -11.80 -11.41 1.31
C GLU A 31 -11.81 -9.88 1.30
N VAL A 32 -10.63 -9.27 1.31
CA VAL A 32 -10.51 -7.80 1.21
C VAL A 32 -11.20 -7.30 -0.05
N VAL A 33 -10.94 -7.94 -1.20
CA VAL A 33 -11.49 -7.47 -2.48
C VAL A 33 -13.00 -7.67 -2.59
N LYS A 34 -13.57 -8.53 -1.77
CA LYS A 34 -15.03 -8.74 -1.71
C LYS A 34 -15.70 -7.79 -0.73
N ASN A 35 -14.93 -7.13 0.12
CA ASN A 35 -15.49 -6.20 1.11
C ASN A 35 -15.42 -4.78 0.55
N LYS A 36 -16.58 -4.19 0.35
CA LYS A 36 -16.71 -2.89 -0.30
C LYS A 36 -15.90 -1.79 0.40
N ASN A 37 -15.93 -1.77 1.74
CA ASN A 37 -15.23 -0.75 2.51
C ASN A 37 -13.72 -0.91 2.41
N TYR A 38 -13.21 -2.13 2.59
CA TYR A 38 -11.78 -2.37 2.53
C TYR A 38 -11.22 -2.24 1.12
N LEU A 39 -11.99 -2.66 0.11
CA LEU A 39 -11.58 -2.48 -1.27
C LEU A 39 -11.44 -0.99 -1.60
N ASN A 40 -12.36 -0.17 -1.10
CA ASN A 40 -12.28 1.27 -1.32
C ASN A 40 -11.04 1.88 -0.64
N ILE A 41 -10.75 1.46 0.59
CA ILE A 41 -9.56 1.93 1.29
C ILE A 41 -8.29 1.52 0.52
N LEU A 42 -8.23 0.28 0.05
CA LEU A 42 -7.11 -0.20 -0.74
C LEU A 42 -6.90 0.65 -2.00
N LYS A 43 -7.98 0.90 -2.73
CA LYS A 43 -7.94 1.71 -3.94
C LYS A 43 -7.42 3.12 -3.64
N GLU A 44 -7.94 3.76 -2.59
CA GLU A 44 -7.53 5.10 -2.24
C GLU A 44 -6.09 5.16 -1.75
N MET A 45 -5.63 4.14 -1.02
CA MET A 45 -4.24 4.07 -0.60
C MET A 45 -3.29 4.03 -1.79
N ILE A 46 -3.63 3.24 -2.81
CA ILE A 46 -2.79 3.15 -4.01
C ILE A 46 -2.70 4.52 -4.69
N ILE A 47 -3.82 5.20 -4.84
CA ILE A 47 -3.86 6.53 -5.46
C ILE A 47 -3.05 7.55 -4.64
N GLU A 48 -3.20 7.52 -3.32
CA GLU A 48 -2.47 8.43 -2.43
C GLU A 48 -0.97 8.23 -2.54
N MET A 49 -0.51 6.98 -2.55
CA MET A 49 0.92 6.68 -2.68
C MET A 49 1.46 6.99 -4.07
N GLU A 50 0.65 6.79 -5.10
CA GLU A 50 1.02 7.22 -6.45
C GLU A 50 1.26 8.72 -6.47
N ASN A 51 0.35 9.49 -5.88
CA ASN A 51 0.50 10.94 -5.81
C ASN A 51 1.74 11.34 -5.02
N ALA A 52 2.07 10.61 -3.94
CA ALA A 52 3.28 10.85 -3.19
C ALA A 52 4.53 10.67 -4.06
N SER A 53 4.57 9.62 -4.87
CA SER A 53 5.70 9.37 -5.76
C SER A 53 5.83 10.46 -6.82
N ILE A 54 4.71 10.91 -7.36
CA ILE A 54 4.70 11.98 -8.36
C ILE A 54 5.22 13.29 -7.75
N SER A 55 4.92 13.54 -6.47
CA SER A 55 5.35 14.75 -5.78
C SER A 55 6.87 14.90 -5.70
N ILE A 56 7.61 13.79 -5.81
CA ILE A 56 9.07 13.80 -5.85
C ILE A 56 9.61 13.44 -7.23
N ASN A 57 8.79 13.67 -8.25
CA ASN A 57 9.17 13.51 -9.66
C ASN A 57 9.53 12.09 -10.08
N VAL A 58 8.98 11.09 -9.41
CA VAL A 58 9.11 9.70 -9.87
C VAL A 58 8.20 9.53 -11.09
N ASN A 59 8.74 8.96 -12.15
CA ASN A 59 8.01 8.78 -13.40
C ASN A 59 7.19 7.48 -13.37
N ILE A 60 6.12 7.49 -12.58
CA ILE A 60 5.25 6.33 -12.44
C ILE A 60 4.53 6.04 -13.76
N LYS A 61 4.37 4.76 -14.06
CA LYS A 61 3.72 4.29 -15.27
C LYS A 61 2.31 4.87 -15.38
N LYS A 62 1.93 5.28 -16.59
CA LYS A 62 0.60 5.80 -16.85
C LYS A 62 -0.46 4.77 -16.44
N ASN A 63 -1.52 5.22 -15.80
CA ASN A 63 -2.61 4.36 -15.31
C ASN A 63 -2.15 3.33 -14.28
N TYR A 64 -1.08 3.65 -13.54
CA TYR A 64 -0.51 2.74 -12.54
C TYR A 64 -1.54 2.26 -11.52
N SER A 65 -2.32 3.17 -10.94
CA SER A 65 -3.31 2.82 -9.90
C SER A 65 -4.33 1.85 -10.42
N LYS A 66 -4.87 2.11 -11.63
CA LYS A 66 -5.87 1.23 -12.22
C LYS A 66 -5.28 -0.15 -12.53
N ASN A 67 -4.10 -0.18 -13.13
CA ASN A 67 -3.45 -1.44 -13.49
C ASN A 67 -3.09 -2.27 -12.26
N THR A 68 -2.63 -1.61 -11.21
CA THR A 68 -2.27 -2.29 -9.96
C THR A 68 -3.51 -2.87 -9.29
N LEU A 69 -4.60 -2.11 -9.24
CA LEU A 69 -5.85 -2.61 -8.68
C LEU A 69 -6.37 -3.80 -9.49
N ASP A 70 -6.34 -3.72 -10.81
CA ASP A 70 -6.78 -4.80 -11.67
C ASP A 70 -5.93 -6.06 -11.45
N TYR A 71 -4.62 -5.89 -11.28
CA TYR A 71 -3.71 -6.99 -11.00
C TYR A 71 -4.09 -7.67 -9.68
N ILE A 72 -4.33 -6.88 -8.64
CA ILE A 72 -4.72 -7.40 -7.32
C ILE A 72 -6.05 -8.14 -7.42
N LEU A 73 -7.04 -7.57 -8.09
CA LEU A 73 -8.35 -8.19 -8.24
C LEU A 73 -8.26 -9.52 -8.99
N GLY A 74 -7.41 -9.59 -10.00
CA GLY A 74 -7.27 -10.81 -10.81
C GLY A 74 -6.48 -11.91 -10.12
N ARG A 75 -5.74 -11.59 -9.05
CA ARG A 75 -4.86 -12.55 -8.36
C ARG A 75 -5.12 -12.64 -6.86
N ALA A 76 -6.27 -12.14 -6.42
CA ALA A 76 -6.56 -12.07 -4.99
C ALA A 76 -6.47 -13.42 -4.27
N ASP A 77 -6.81 -14.51 -4.96
CA ASP A 77 -6.74 -15.86 -4.37
C ASP A 77 -5.29 -16.32 -4.15
N GLU A 78 -4.34 -15.76 -4.87
CA GLU A 78 -2.93 -16.18 -4.86
C GLU A 78 -2.02 -15.23 -4.10
N LEU A 79 -2.50 -14.01 -3.82
CA LEU A 79 -1.64 -12.98 -3.22
C LEU A 79 -1.21 -13.33 -1.82
N HIS A 80 0.09 -13.18 -1.59
CA HIS A 80 0.73 -13.42 -0.32
C HIS A 80 1.41 -12.12 0.13
N SER A 81 1.43 -11.88 1.44
CA SER A 81 2.10 -10.72 2.01
C SER A 81 2.93 -11.14 3.21
N SER A 82 4.23 -10.84 3.18
CA SER A 82 5.10 -11.09 4.32
C SER A 82 4.68 -10.24 5.52
N LEU A 83 4.16 -9.04 5.29
CA LEU A 83 3.64 -8.19 6.35
C LEU A 83 2.46 -8.85 7.06
N LYS A 84 1.52 -9.41 6.30
CA LYS A 84 0.37 -10.13 6.86
C LYS A 84 0.81 -11.38 7.60
N GLU A 85 1.80 -12.09 7.07
CA GLU A 85 2.37 -13.26 7.73
C GLU A 85 2.98 -12.90 9.08
N ASP A 86 3.72 -11.80 9.15
CA ASP A 86 4.28 -11.31 10.41
C ASP A 86 3.17 -10.93 11.39
N PHE A 87 2.13 -10.29 10.89
CA PHE A 87 0.97 -9.91 11.70
C PHE A 87 0.30 -11.14 12.31
N ASP A 88 0.04 -12.15 11.50
CA ASP A 88 -0.63 -13.39 11.95
C ASP A 88 0.22 -14.16 12.96
N ASN A 89 1.54 -14.07 12.85
CA ASN A 89 2.47 -14.76 13.75
C ASN A 89 2.94 -13.88 14.90
N LYS A 90 2.33 -12.71 15.06
CA LYS A 90 2.61 -11.77 16.16
C LYS A 90 4.06 -11.33 16.18
N ARG A 91 4.69 -11.22 15.00
CA ARG A 91 6.03 -10.67 14.85
C ARG A 91 5.93 -9.16 14.63
N PRO A 92 6.95 -8.37 14.97
CA PRO A 92 6.94 -6.93 14.71
C PRO A 92 6.75 -6.63 13.22
N LEU A 93 5.92 -5.62 12.90
CA LEU A 93 5.65 -5.24 11.52
C LEU A 93 6.63 -4.19 11.03
N GLU A 94 7.09 -4.36 9.79
CA GLU A 94 7.91 -3.37 9.10
C GLU A 94 7.04 -2.28 8.44
N VAL A 95 5.94 -1.94 9.07
CA VAL A 95 4.97 -0.98 8.52
C VAL A 95 5.57 0.42 8.41
N ASP A 96 6.46 0.80 9.34
CA ASP A 96 7.07 2.13 9.30
C ASP A 96 8.04 2.27 8.13
N GLU A 97 8.80 1.22 7.81
CA GLU A 97 9.75 1.22 6.69
C GLU A 97 9.04 1.12 5.34
N ILE A 98 7.85 0.54 5.31
CA ILE A 98 7.10 0.29 4.07
C ILE A 98 6.04 1.38 3.86
N LEU A 99 4.94 1.32 4.59
CA LEU A 99 3.87 2.32 4.45
C LEU A 99 4.29 3.70 4.98
N GLY A 100 5.01 3.71 6.09
CA GLY A 100 5.47 4.95 6.69
C GLY A 100 6.34 5.78 5.77
N GLU A 101 7.20 5.13 4.98
CA GLU A 101 8.06 5.84 4.03
C GLU A 101 7.26 6.60 2.98
N ALA A 102 6.27 5.94 2.39
CA ALA A 102 5.41 6.57 1.39
C ALA A 102 4.59 7.68 2.01
N LEU A 103 4.06 7.46 3.22
CA LEU A 103 3.25 8.45 3.92
C LEU A 103 4.06 9.71 4.24
N ARG A 104 5.26 9.54 4.80
CA ARG A 104 6.12 10.68 5.13
C ARG A 104 6.49 11.48 3.88
N THR A 105 6.82 10.81 2.79
CA THR A 105 7.15 11.46 1.53
C THR A 105 6.00 12.32 1.02
N GLY A 106 4.79 11.76 1.01
CA GLY A 106 3.63 12.50 0.54
C GLY A 106 3.28 13.68 1.44
N LEU A 107 3.24 13.46 2.75
CA LEU A 107 2.88 14.53 3.68
C LEU A 107 3.90 15.68 3.64
N LYS A 108 5.17 15.37 3.52
CA LYS A 108 6.23 16.36 3.40
C LYS A 108 6.05 17.25 2.15
N ASN A 109 5.43 16.71 1.12
CA ASN A 109 5.21 17.41 -0.15
C ASN A 109 3.76 17.83 -0.35
N ASN A 110 3.00 17.93 0.74
CA ASN A 110 1.62 18.44 0.75
C ASN A 110 0.64 17.57 -0.02
N VAL A 111 0.90 16.28 -0.10
CA VAL A 111 -0.04 15.30 -0.66
C VAL A 111 -1.02 14.89 0.42
N ASN A 112 -2.31 14.92 0.12
CA ASN A 112 -3.33 14.49 1.05
C ASN A 112 -3.43 12.95 1.05
N MET A 113 -3.19 12.31 2.20
CA MET A 113 -3.12 10.85 2.31
C MET A 113 -3.93 10.32 3.49
N PRO A 114 -5.23 10.61 3.51
CA PRO A 114 -6.05 10.25 4.69
C PRO A 114 -6.18 8.75 4.93
N ASN A 115 -6.27 7.96 3.87
CA ASN A 115 -6.42 6.50 4.02
C ASN A 115 -5.12 5.84 4.45
N CYS A 116 -4.00 6.24 3.86
CA CYS A 116 -2.69 5.73 4.27
C CYS A 116 -2.43 6.09 5.73
N LYS A 117 -2.74 7.32 6.14
CA LYS A 117 -2.54 7.74 7.52
C LYS A 117 -3.40 6.94 8.50
N LYS A 118 -4.66 6.73 8.16
CA LYS A 118 -5.60 5.97 8.98
C LYS A 118 -5.09 4.54 9.22
N VAL A 119 -4.67 3.89 8.17
CA VAL A 119 -4.15 2.52 8.24
C VAL A 119 -2.82 2.50 9.00
N TYR A 120 -1.92 3.44 8.68
CA TYR A 120 -0.62 3.53 9.35
C TYR A 120 -0.78 3.73 10.87
N ASP A 121 -1.63 4.67 11.27
CA ASP A 121 -1.83 4.98 12.70
C ASP A 121 -2.32 3.76 13.48
N GLU A 122 -3.11 2.92 12.85
CA GLU A 122 -3.56 1.69 13.49
C GLU A 122 -2.45 0.63 13.56
N LEU A 123 -1.70 0.47 12.48
CA LEU A 123 -0.71 -0.61 12.39
C LEU A 123 0.61 -0.32 13.09
N ILE A 124 0.94 0.94 13.32
CA ILE A 124 2.21 1.29 13.98
C ILE A 124 2.30 0.71 15.40
N LYS A 125 1.17 0.40 16.01
CA LYS A 125 1.12 -0.26 17.31
C LYS A 125 1.80 -1.63 17.31
N TYR A 126 1.89 -2.25 16.15
CA TYR A 126 2.44 -3.59 15.99
C TYR A 126 3.87 -3.58 15.44
N ALA A 127 4.45 -2.41 15.31
CA ALA A 127 5.81 -2.26 14.78
C ALA A 127 6.88 -2.81 15.75
#